data_4cff8cd467f22dc77499915a0a3d86ec
#
_entry.id   4cff8cd467f22dc77499915a0a3d86ec
#
_cell.length_a   1.000
_cell.length_b   1.000
_cell.length_c   1.000
_cell.angle_alpha   90.00
_cell.angle_beta   90.00
_cell.angle_gamma   90.00
#
_symmetry.space_group_name_H-M   'P 1'
#
loop_
_entity.id
_entity.type
_entity.pdbx_description
1 polymer ?
#
loop_
_entity_poly.entity_id
_entity_poly.type
_entity_poly.pdbx_seq_one_letter_code
_entity_poly.pdbx_strand_id
1 'polypeptide(L)'
;MRIVEDEREEKLAKSVVLRSYWNQNDMLNLQEYLDKWSDIDLEDIRKRMQKSEFIEILSPNLKMVWNPEKLESNFTQEGDILWLKTPQSWVHWIMPDGFKLEQTHPSLLQLAVDLLLRPWHEEVKAPLDEGREKGVNYALSYSAGNDSSAAMQLMPEDTILGYHERNFNSNLNHDNAHRMINHLRKNREVLTVESNHEHLRRLRGKPTGFSTDYAASVHLVLLADFLDLRGIAFGTPIDNTWLAKGLNFRDFSKSKHLQFWRDRFAEAGLELIHPINMISEAGAMKICKESSFIDFMNSCMRGNGVKGCGKCWKCFHKNGPLGRQYDVKSREIYSFLKKRPLRSGMHAIWATKVMNIKHLLPDYESILDSDLGWWEQYYPPGLELIPSELREHVENKLKQYLKPMNTPYVMETINLYLE
;
A
#
# COMPACT_ATOMS: atom_id res chain seq x y z
N MET A 1 11.93 15.95 -29.36
CA MET A 1 12.81 16.08 -28.18
C MET A 1 12.92 17.56 -27.86
N ARG A 2 12.50 17.96 -26.66
CA ARG A 2 12.44 19.37 -26.26
C ARG A 2 13.80 19.73 -25.62
N ILE A 3 14.45 20.74 -26.13
CA ILE A 3 15.64 21.33 -25.52
C ILE A 3 15.19 22.05 -24.25
N VAL A 4 16.02 22.10 -23.20
CA VAL A 4 15.78 22.91 -22.02
C VAL A 4 15.65 24.36 -22.44
N GLU A 5 14.42 24.88 -22.44
CA GLU A 5 14.11 26.22 -22.97
C GLU A 5 13.81 27.23 -21.86
N ASP A 6 13.71 26.80 -20.60
CA ASP A 6 13.41 27.70 -19.51
C ASP A 6 14.24 27.42 -18.22
N GLU A 7 14.32 28.39 -17.35
CA GLU A 7 15.03 28.37 -16.07
C GLU A 7 14.50 27.25 -15.14
N ARG A 8 13.24 26.87 -15.29
CA ARG A 8 12.59 25.80 -14.53
C ARG A 8 13.15 24.43 -14.92
N GLU A 9 13.29 24.17 -16.22
CA GLU A 9 13.85 22.92 -16.72
C GLU A 9 15.36 22.81 -16.40
N GLU A 10 16.10 23.89 -16.44
CA GLU A 10 17.51 23.93 -16.04
C GLU A 10 17.66 23.65 -14.52
N LYS A 11 16.81 24.25 -13.70
CA LYS A 11 16.74 23.98 -12.25
C LYS A 11 16.38 22.53 -11.96
N LEU A 12 15.51 21.97 -12.78
CA LEU A 12 15.15 20.58 -12.79
C LEU A 12 16.34 19.65 -13.02
N ALA A 13 17.08 19.86 -14.04
CA ALA A 13 18.26 19.05 -14.37
C ALA A 13 19.34 19.13 -13.29
N LYS A 14 19.56 20.32 -12.71
CA LYS A 14 20.54 20.59 -11.64
C LYS A 14 20.36 19.67 -10.43
N SER A 15 19.16 19.55 -9.91
CA SER A 15 18.97 18.82 -8.66
C SER A 15 18.98 17.30 -8.81
N VAL A 16 18.76 16.74 -10.00
CA VAL A 16 18.92 15.29 -10.21
C VAL A 16 20.36 14.85 -10.03
N VAL A 17 21.25 15.59 -10.56
CA VAL A 17 22.68 15.29 -10.43
C VAL A 17 23.12 15.48 -8.98
N LEU A 18 22.70 16.59 -8.36
CA LEU A 18 22.89 16.85 -6.95
C LEU A 18 22.39 15.70 -6.09
N ARG A 19 21.24 15.13 -6.43
CA ARG A 19 20.66 14.02 -5.72
C ARG A 19 21.40 12.70 -5.95
N SER A 20 21.91 12.47 -7.14
CA SER A 20 22.74 11.28 -7.42
C SER A 20 23.95 11.26 -6.48
N TYR A 21 24.67 12.37 -6.36
CA TYR A 21 25.79 12.48 -5.43
C TYR A 21 25.37 12.43 -3.97
N TRP A 22 24.25 13.08 -3.60
CA TRP A 22 23.70 13.00 -2.26
C TRP A 22 23.32 11.57 -1.86
N ASN A 23 22.68 10.82 -2.77
CA ASN A 23 22.31 9.41 -2.54
C ASN A 23 23.54 8.49 -2.42
N GLN A 24 24.66 8.87 -2.98
CA GLN A 24 25.96 8.17 -2.87
C GLN A 24 26.76 8.66 -1.67
N ASN A 25 26.27 9.65 -0.92
CA ASN A 25 26.98 10.31 0.17
C ASN A 25 28.32 10.92 -0.26
N ASP A 26 28.39 11.36 -1.51
CA ASP A 26 29.59 11.87 -2.14
C ASP A 26 29.59 13.42 -2.18
N MET A 27 29.80 14.00 -1.01
CA MET A 27 29.74 15.46 -0.82
C MET A 27 30.87 16.23 -1.53
N LEU A 28 32.00 15.59 -1.78
CA LEU A 28 33.12 16.23 -2.50
C LEU A 28 32.80 16.39 -3.99
N ASN A 29 32.35 15.32 -4.61
CA ASN A 29 31.94 15.38 -6.03
C ASN A 29 30.68 16.21 -6.22
N LEU A 30 29.81 16.27 -5.21
CA LEU A 30 28.64 17.14 -5.23
C LEU A 30 29.04 18.62 -5.38
N GLN A 31 30.03 19.09 -4.62
CA GLN A 31 30.50 20.47 -4.68
C GLN A 31 31.24 20.75 -5.98
N GLU A 32 32.17 19.88 -6.39
CA GLU A 32 32.86 19.99 -7.67
C GLU A 32 31.90 20.01 -8.87
N TYR A 33 30.82 19.27 -8.76
CA TYR A 33 29.83 19.19 -9.81
C TYR A 33 28.98 20.46 -9.90
N LEU A 34 28.63 21.04 -8.78
CA LEU A 34 27.96 22.35 -8.71
C LEU A 34 28.79 23.45 -9.39
N ASP A 35 30.11 23.40 -9.22
CA ASP A 35 31.03 24.38 -9.78
C ASP A 35 31.24 24.22 -11.30
N LYS A 36 30.97 23.03 -11.83
CA LYS A 36 31.14 22.66 -13.26
C LYS A 36 29.82 22.55 -14.02
N TRP A 37 28.78 23.10 -13.50
CA TRP A 37 27.44 22.91 -14.04
C TRP A 37 27.25 23.29 -15.51
N SER A 38 27.98 24.26 -16.02
CA SER A 38 27.88 24.75 -17.39
C SER A 38 28.26 23.71 -18.47
N ASP A 39 28.98 22.65 -18.09
CA ASP A 39 29.53 21.67 -19.00
C ASP A 39 28.70 20.38 -19.13
N ILE A 40 27.49 20.35 -18.53
CA ILE A 40 26.68 19.13 -18.47
C ILE A 40 25.72 19.04 -19.64
N ASP A 41 25.72 17.88 -20.30
CA ASP A 41 24.72 17.51 -21.28
C ASP A 41 23.38 17.19 -20.56
N LEU A 42 22.57 18.22 -20.42
CA LEU A 42 21.23 18.15 -19.81
C LEU A 42 20.32 17.18 -20.56
N GLU A 43 20.56 16.96 -21.86
CA GLU A 43 19.79 16.04 -22.65
C GLU A 43 20.10 14.57 -22.35
N ASP A 44 21.39 14.25 -22.11
CA ASP A 44 21.79 12.91 -21.69
C ASP A 44 21.23 12.59 -20.30
N ILE A 45 21.21 13.56 -19.40
CA ILE A 45 20.57 13.43 -18.09
C ILE A 45 19.08 13.16 -18.25
N ARG A 46 18.37 13.91 -19.07
CA ARG A 46 16.93 13.70 -19.34
C ARG A 46 16.63 12.30 -19.87
N LYS A 47 17.42 11.76 -20.76
CA LYS A 47 17.25 10.41 -21.33
C LYS A 47 17.39 9.31 -20.27
N ARG A 48 18.20 9.55 -19.24
CA ARG A 48 18.48 8.59 -18.17
C ARG A 48 17.51 8.69 -17.01
N MET A 49 16.71 9.75 -16.98
CA MET A 49 15.84 10.06 -15.85
C MET A 49 14.41 9.59 -16.06
N GLN A 50 13.83 9.08 -15.00
CA GLN A 50 12.38 8.87 -14.92
C GLN A 50 11.66 10.18 -14.56
N LYS A 51 10.40 10.30 -14.97
CA LYS A 51 9.55 11.47 -14.68
C LYS A 51 9.57 11.87 -13.19
N SER A 52 9.63 10.88 -12.31
CA SER A 52 9.71 11.06 -10.85
C SER A 52 10.97 11.78 -10.37
N GLU A 53 12.11 11.54 -11.03
CA GLU A 53 13.35 12.20 -10.69
C GLU A 53 13.31 13.68 -11.03
N PHE A 54 12.56 14.05 -12.07
CA PHE A 54 12.31 15.44 -12.42
C PHE A 54 11.49 16.20 -11.39
N ILE A 55 10.50 15.57 -10.80
CA ILE A 55 9.59 16.22 -9.83
C ILE A 55 10.32 16.61 -8.55
N GLU A 56 11.21 15.74 -8.05
CA GLU A 56 11.97 16.04 -6.83
C GLU A 56 12.91 17.25 -6.93
N ILE A 57 13.19 17.65 -8.13
CA ILE A 57 14.04 18.78 -8.49
C ILE A 57 13.31 20.10 -8.43
N LEU A 58 12.01 20.09 -8.55
CA LEU A 58 11.15 21.25 -8.49
C LEU A 58 10.88 21.73 -7.05
N SER A 59 11.48 21.10 -6.04
CA SER A 59 11.29 21.52 -4.64
C SER A 59 11.37 23.04 -4.52
N PRO A 60 10.27 23.71 -4.19
CA PRO A 60 10.14 25.15 -4.40
C PRO A 60 10.95 25.97 -3.42
N ASN A 61 11.31 25.40 -2.28
CA ASN A 61 12.01 26.11 -1.23
C ASN A 61 13.06 25.24 -0.52
N LEU A 62 14.26 25.16 -1.10
CA LEU A 62 15.38 24.44 -0.48
C LEU A 62 15.77 24.97 0.90
N LYS A 63 15.29 26.17 1.30
CA LYS A 63 15.54 26.78 2.60
C LYS A 63 14.54 26.36 3.67
N MET A 64 13.46 25.64 3.30
CA MET A 64 12.47 25.18 4.27
C MET A 64 13.12 24.16 5.21
N VAL A 65 13.07 24.46 6.51
CA VAL A 65 13.60 23.60 7.58
C VAL A 65 12.47 22.80 8.18
N TRP A 66 12.73 21.52 8.49
CA TRP A 66 11.79 20.69 9.22
C TRP A 66 11.37 21.32 10.54
N ASN A 67 10.08 21.46 10.74
CA ASN A 67 9.48 21.98 11.97
C ASN A 67 8.73 20.86 12.71
N PRO A 68 9.30 20.30 13.80
CA PRO A 68 8.64 19.23 14.56
C PRO A 68 7.49 19.72 15.43
N GLU A 69 7.42 21.01 15.77
CA GLU A 69 6.40 21.57 16.64
C GLU A 69 5.10 21.91 15.89
N LYS A 70 5.21 22.10 14.57
CA LYS A 70 4.10 22.47 13.70
C LYS A 70 4.12 21.62 12.42
N LEU A 71 3.67 20.36 12.53
CA LEU A 71 3.84 19.35 11.49
C LEU A 71 3.22 19.74 10.14
N GLU A 72 2.04 20.37 10.15
CA GLU A 72 1.33 20.85 8.97
C GLU A 72 2.10 21.95 8.22
N SER A 73 2.94 22.72 8.91
CA SER A 73 3.76 23.77 8.30
C SER A 73 4.90 23.21 7.42
N ASN A 74 5.14 21.91 7.45
CA ASN A 74 6.14 21.25 6.61
C ASN A 74 5.63 20.93 5.21
N PHE A 75 4.37 21.24 4.92
CA PHE A 75 3.81 21.11 3.59
C PHE A 75 3.89 22.39 2.79
N THR A 76 4.08 22.27 1.49
CA THR A 76 3.99 23.37 0.53
C THR A 76 3.49 22.83 -0.81
N GLN A 77 2.80 23.68 -1.57
CA GLN A 77 2.26 23.30 -2.88
C GLN A 77 2.82 24.20 -3.97
N GLU A 78 3.19 23.60 -5.08
CA GLU A 78 3.58 24.31 -6.31
C GLU A 78 2.86 23.68 -7.51
N GLY A 79 1.90 24.39 -8.06
CA GLY A 79 1.03 23.84 -9.10
C GLY A 79 0.25 22.63 -8.59
N ASP A 80 0.36 21.52 -9.29
CA ASP A 80 -0.24 20.23 -8.95
C ASP A 80 0.63 19.37 -7.99
N ILE A 81 1.80 19.86 -7.58
CA ILE A 81 2.71 19.10 -6.74
C ILE A 81 2.59 19.55 -5.28
N LEU A 82 2.19 18.64 -4.42
CA LEU A 82 2.24 18.80 -2.97
C LEU A 82 3.56 18.23 -2.44
N TRP A 83 4.30 19.03 -1.69
CA TRP A 83 5.57 18.68 -1.09
C TRP A 83 5.46 18.56 0.42
N LEU A 84 6.18 17.61 0.99
CA LEU A 84 6.42 17.50 2.42
C LEU A 84 7.93 17.53 2.68
N LYS A 85 8.40 18.52 3.46
CA LYS A 85 9.72 18.49 4.06
C LYS A 85 9.74 17.49 5.20
N THR A 86 10.68 16.55 5.18
CA THR A 86 10.94 15.63 6.29
C THR A 86 12.32 15.91 6.89
N PRO A 87 12.67 15.36 8.05
CA PRO A 87 14.01 15.54 8.63
C PRO A 87 15.16 15.14 7.70
N GLN A 88 14.94 14.17 6.78
CA GLN A 88 15.99 13.62 5.92
C GLN A 88 15.88 14.00 4.46
N SER A 89 14.66 14.28 3.97
CA SER A 89 14.43 14.44 2.52
C SER A 89 13.16 15.21 2.24
N TRP A 90 12.85 15.34 0.96
CA TRP A 90 11.56 15.78 0.47
C TRP A 90 10.73 14.59 -0.01
N VAL A 91 9.44 14.65 0.28
CA VAL A 91 8.42 13.74 -0.25
C VAL A 91 7.42 14.56 -1.06
N HIS A 92 6.89 13.98 -2.13
CA HIS A 92 5.91 14.68 -2.96
C HIS A 92 4.78 13.76 -3.42
N TRP A 93 3.68 14.40 -3.80
CA TRP A 93 2.53 13.81 -4.47
C TRP A 93 2.11 14.69 -5.63
N ILE A 94 1.76 14.09 -6.77
CA ILE A 94 1.08 14.79 -7.86
C ILE A 94 -0.41 14.72 -7.56
N MET A 95 -0.97 15.85 -7.20
CA MET A 95 -2.35 15.98 -6.77
C MET A 95 -3.28 16.15 -7.99
N PRO A 96 -4.55 15.77 -7.89
CA PRO A 96 -5.52 16.00 -8.95
C PRO A 96 -5.77 17.51 -9.18
N ASP A 97 -6.22 17.83 -10.39
CA ASP A 97 -6.60 19.21 -10.75
C ASP A 97 -7.60 19.78 -9.75
N GLY A 98 -7.37 21.02 -9.33
CA GLY A 98 -8.24 21.72 -8.39
C GLY A 98 -7.93 21.44 -6.90
N PHE A 99 -7.04 20.52 -6.57
CA PHE A 99 -6.57 20.37 -5.19
C PHE A 99 -5.83 21.62 -4.70
N LYS A 100 -6.11 22.02 -3.45
CA LYS A 100 -5.46 23.17 -2.81
C LYS A 100 -5.09 22.83 -1.36
N LEU A 101 -3.81 23.00 -1.04
CA LEU A 101 -3.28 22.73 0.31
C LEU A 101 -4.00 23.53 1.39
N GLU A 102 -4.32 24.80 1.12
CA GLU A 102 -5.00 25.68 2.07
C GLU A 102 -6.44 25.26 2.41
N GLN A 103 -7.01 24.32 1.66
CA GLN A 103 -8.34 23.74 1.92
C GLN A 103 -8.25 22.41 2.67
N THR A 104 -7.04 21.93 2.95
CA THR A 104 -6.81 20.66 3.67
C THR A 104 -6.69 20.95 5.16
N HIS A 105 -7.54 20.32 5.97
CA HIS A 105 -7.53 20.50 7.41
C HIS A 105 -6.17 20.08 8.04
N PRO A 106 -5.63 20.85 9.00
CA PRO A 106 -4.32 20.56 9.62
C PRO A 106 -4.19 19.13 10.16
N SER A 107 -5.26 18.57 10.76
CA SER A 107 -5.25 17.19 11.28
C SER A 107 -4.93 16.14 10.22
N LEU A 108 -5.35 16.34 8.97
CA LEU A 108 -5.04 15.43 7.86
C LEU A 108 -3.56 15.49 7.48
N LEU A 109 -2.98 16.69 7.47
CA LEU A 109 -1.56 16.89 7.22
C LEU A 109 -0.71 16.25 8.33
N GLN A 110 -1.11 16.45 9.59
CA GLN A 110 -0.46 15.86 10.76
C GLN A 110 -0.59 14.33 10.75
N LEU A 111 -1.77 13.77 10.44
CA LEU A 111 -1.97 12.32 10.29
C LEU A 111 -1.10 11.75 9.15
N ALA A 112 -0.97 12.46 8.02
CA ALA A 112 -0.12 12.04 6.92
C ALA A 112 1.36 11.96 7.35
N VAL A 113 1.85 12.95 8.09
CA VAL A 113 3.21 12.94 8.67
C VAL A 113 3.39 11.80 9.67
N ASP A 114 2.41 11.57 10.54
CA ASP A 114 2.43 10.47 11.50
C ASP A 114 2.50 9.10 10.80
N LEU A 115 1.66 8.86 9.82
CA LEU A 115 1.67 7.62 9.02
C LEU A 115 3.03 7.36 8.36
N LEU A 116 3.73 8.42 7.94
CA LEU A 116 5.00 8.31 7.24
C LEU A 116 6.20 8.17 8.18
N LEU A 117 6.23 8.89 9.31
CA LEU A 117 7.43 9.08 10.11
C LEU A 117 7.41 8.42 11.49
N ARG A 118 6.25 7.98 12.00
CA ARG A 118 6.10 7.39 13.34
C ARG A 118 7.14 6.34 13.75
N PRO A 119 7.61 5.43 12.85
CA PRO A 119 8.60 4.43 13.27
C PRO A 119 9.97 5.02 13.65
N TRP A 120 10.22 6.28 13.33
CA TRP A 120 11.56 6.88 13.44
C TRP A 120 11.60 8.22 14.16
N HIS A 121 10.45 8.84 14.40
CA HIS A 121 10.33 10.19 14.94
C HIS A 121 9.27 10.26 16.04
N GLU A 122 9.68 10.62 17.26
CA GLU A 122 8.77 10.74 18.42
C GLU A 122 7.88 11.97 18.32
N GLU A 123 8.39 13.04 17.72
CA GLU A 123 7.70 14.33 17.59
C GLU A 123 6.36 14.24 16.84
N VAL A 124 6.22 13.25 15.94
CA VAL A 124 4.96 13.08 15.16
C VAL A 124 3.83 12.40 15.97
N LYS A 125 4.10 12.01 17.21
CA LYS A 125 3.14 11.32 18.08
C LYS A 125 2.25 12.28 18.88
N ALA A 126 2.43 13.58 18.71
CA ALA A 126 1.58 14.61 19.33
C ALA A 126 0.10 14.42 18.96
N PRO A 127 -0.85 14.88 19.77
CA PRO A 127 -2.26 14.95 19.40
C PRO A 127 -2.45 15.69 18.07
N LEU A 128 -3.48 15.32 17.31
CA LEU A 128 -3.85 16.03 16.08
C LEU A 128 -4.73 17.24 16.42
N ASP A 129 -4.75 18.21 15.54
CA ASP A 129 -5.69 19.33 15.64
C ASP A 129 -7.13 18.82 15.53
N GLU A 130 -8.02 19.35 16.37
CA GLU A 130 -9.41 18.96 16.40
C GLU A 130 -10.26 19.77 15.39
N GLY A 131 -11.47 19.31 15.13
CA GLY A 131 -12.52 20.08 14.46
C GLY A 131 -12.76 19.74 13.01
N ARG A 132 -12.06 18.75 12.42
CA ARG A 132 -12.46 18.24 11.09
C ARG A 132 -13.75 17.44 11.21
N GLU A 133 -14.78 17.86 10.49
CA GLU A 133 -16.02 17.09 10.33
C GLU A 133 -15.80 15.93 9.34
N LYS A 134 -16.51 14.81 9.58
CA LYS A 134 -16.50 13.69 8.65
C LYS A 134 -17.25 14.05 7.38
N GLY A 135 -16.68 13.71 6.24
CA GLY A 135 -17.37 13.78 4.96
C GLY A 135 -18.41 12.68 4.77
N VAL A 136 -18.85 12.49 3.54
CA VAL A 136 -19.90 11.52 3.19
C VAL A 136 -19.38 10.33 2.40
N ASN A 137 -18.26 10.46 1.69
CA ASN A 137 -17.73 9.45 0.77
C ASN A 137 -16.77 8.47 1.44
N TYR A 138 -16.73 7.26 0.91
CA TYR A 138 -15.72 6.26 1.27
C TYR A 138 -14.66 6.14 0.18
N ALA A 139 -13.41 5.94 0.59
CA ALA A 139 -12.33 5.58 -0.33
C ALA A 139 -11.70 4.26 0.08
N LEU A 140 -11.14 3.54 -0.89
CA LEU A 140 -10.35 2.33 -0.68
C LEU A 140 -8.91 2.59 -1.08
N SER A 141 -7.96 2.33 -0.19
CA SER A 141 -6.53 2.26 -0.52
C SER A 141 -6.29 1.05 -1.43
N TYR A 142 -6.40 1.30 -2.73
CA TYR A 142 -6.47 0.27 -3.76
C TYR A 142 -5.11 -0.04 -4.36
N SER A 143 -4.70 -1.30 -4.32
CA SER A 143 -3.40 -1.74 -4.86
C SER A 143 -3.51 -2.54 -6.17
N ALA A 144 -4.70 -2.70 -6.71
CA ALA A 144 -5.01 -3.58 -7.86
C ALA A 144 -4.62 -5.06 -7.66
N GLY A 145 -4.31 -5.45 -6.42
CA GLY A 145 -4.03 -6.83 -6.03
C GLY A 145 -5.28 -7.55 -5.55
N ASN A 146 -5.13 -8.85 -5.26
CA ASN A 146 -6.21 -9.73 -4.85
C ASN A 146 -7.01 -9.17 -3.65
N ASP A 147 -6.32 -8.81 -2.56
CA ASP A 147 -6.98 -8.43 -1.32
C ASP A 147 -7.74 -7.11 -1.46
N SER A 148 -7.13 -6.09 -2.09
CA SER A 148 -7.81 -4.83 -2.36
C SER A 148 -8.94 -4.96 -3.37
N SER A 149 -8.85 -5.91 -4.32
CA SER A 149 -9.93 -6.18 -5.27
C SER A 149 -11.11 -6.92 -4.62
N ALA A 150 -10.84 -7.82 -3.67
CA ALA A 150 -11.89 -8.41 -2.84
C ALA A 150 -12.56 -7.36 -1.95
N ALA A 151 -11.77 -6.46 -1.32
CA ALA A 151 -12.30 -5.34 -0.54
C ALA A 151 -13.20 -4.44 -1.39
N MET A 152 -12.80 -4.12 -2.63
CA MET A 152 -13.60 -3.36 -3.59
C MET A 152 -14.97 -4.00 -3.86
N GLN A 153 -15.05 -5.34 -3.94
CA GLN A 153 -16.32 -6.05 -4.17
C GLN A 153 -17.27 -5.99 -2.98
N LEU A 154 -16.72 -5.80 -1.77
CA LEU A 154 -17.52 -5.74 -0.55
C LEU A 154 -17.91 -4.31 -0.14
N MET A 155 -17.22 -3.30 -0.64
CA MET A 155 -17.55 -1.89 -0.40
C MET A 155 -18.66 -1.42 -1.34
N PRO A 156 -19.38 -0.34 -1.00
CA PRO A 156 -20.34 0.31 -1.88
C PRO A 156 -19.77 0.62 -3.27
N GLU A 157 -20.61 0.61 -4.30
CA GLU A 157 -20.16 0.77 -5.70
C GLU A 157 -19.61 2.17 -6.00
N ASP A 158 -20.03 3.16 -5.25
CA ASP A 158 -19.55 4.56 -5.31
C ASP A 158 -18.26 4.81 -4.53
N THR A 159 -17.71 3.77 -3.86
CA THR A 159 -16.41 3.89 -3.16
C THR A 159 -15.30 4.28 -4.13
N ILE A 160 -14.63 5.38 -3.84
CA ILE A 160 -13.50 5.92 -4.62
C ILE A 160 -12.30 4.97 -4.47
N LEU A 161 -11.73 4.54 -5.60
CA LEU A 161 -10.53 3.70 -5.57
C LEU A 161 -9.29 4.58 -5.67
N GLY A 162 -8.53 4.71 -4.58
CA GLY A 162 -7.29 5.49 -4.56
C GLY A 162 -6.07 4.61 -4.77
N TYR A 163 -5.41 4.77 -5.91
CA TYR A 163 -4.19 4.04 -6.26
C TYR A 163 -2.95 4.91 -6.07
N HIS A 164 -2.04 4.46 -5.23
CA HIS A 164 -0.72 5.06 -5.09
C HIS A 164 0.22 4.51 -6.17
N GLU A 165 0.73 5.39 -7.01
CA GLU A 165 1.73 5.06 -8.01
C GLU A 165 3.11 5.54 -7.57
N ARG A 166 4.05 4.59 -7.47
CA ARG A 166 5.45 4.91 -7.17
C ARG A 166 6.09 5.55 -8.38
N ASN A 167 6.64 6.72 -8.21
CA ASN A 167 7.25 7.47 -9.30
C ASN A 167 8.79 7.56 -9.20
N PHE A 168 9.45 6.59 -8.60
CA PHE A 168 10.90 6.49 -8.56
C PHE A 168 11.39 5.08 -8.95
N ASN A 169 12.66 4.97 -9.34
CA ASN A 169 13.27 3.71 -9.78
C ASN A 169 13.24 2.63 -8.69
N SER A 170 12.66 1.49 -9.05
CA SER A 170 12.64 0.32 -8.19
C SER A 170 12.57 -0.96 -9.05
N ASN A 171 12.88 -2.11 -8.44
CA ASN A 171 12.68 -3.41 -9.08
C ASN A 171 11.21 -3.90 -9.05
N LEU A 172 10.31 -3.05 -8.59
CA LEU A 172 8.87 -3.25 -8.60
C LEU A 172 8.27 -2.30 -9.64
N ASN A 173 7.36 -2.80 -10.47
CA ASN A 173 6.64 -2.02 -11.47
C ASN A 173 5.14 -2.01 -11.22
N HIS A 174 4.43 -1.20 -11.98
CA HIS A 174 2.99 -1.01 -11.90
C HIS A 174 2.21 -1.63 -13.08
N ASP A 175 2.86 -2.32 -14.01
CA ASP A 175 2.27 -2.79 -15.27
C ASP A 175 1.01 -3.65 -15.07
N ASN A 176 1.06 -4.58 -14.10
CA ASN A 176 -0.09 -5.41 -13.80
C ASN A 176 -1.23 -4.60 -13.13
N ALA A 177 -0.88 -3.63 -12.30
CA ALA A 177 -1.85 -2.74 -11.68
C ALA A 177 -2.52 -1.82 -12.71
N HIS A 178 -1.75 -1.24 -13.62
CA HIS A 178 -2.27 -0.40 -14.72
C HIS A 178 -3.26 -1.16 -15.59
N ARG A 179 -2.99 -2.43 -15.92
CA ARG A 179 -3.93 -3.26 -16.66
C ARG A 179 -5.28 -3.38 -15.96
N MET A 180 -5.27 -3.65 -14.66
CA MET A 180 -6.49 -3.74 -13.85
C MET A 180 -7.20 -2.39 -13.73
N ILE A 181 -6.46 -1.33 -13.43
CA ILE A 181 -6.99 0.04 -13.30
C ILE A 181 -7.64 0.51 -14.60
N ASN A 182 -6.99 0.28 -15.75
CA ASN A 182 -7.54 0.64 -17.06
C ASN A 182 -8.83 -0.14 -17.39
N HIS A 183 -8.94 -1.37 -16.90
CA HIS A 183 -10.20 -2.13 -17.01
C HIS A 183 -11.30 -1.50 -16.13
N LEU A 184 -11.00 -1.18 -14.87
CA LEU A 184 -11.97 -0.63 -13.92
C LEU A 184 -12.45 0.77 -14.30
N ARG A 185 -11.60 1.62 -14.84
CA ARG A 185 -11.94 2.99 -15.26
C ARG A 185 -13.07 3.07 -16.28
N LYS A 186 -13.46 1.97 -16.90
CA LYS A 186 -14.62 1.91 -17.78
C LYS A 186 -15.94 2.09 -17.04
N ASN A 187 -15.99 1.72 -15.76
CA ASN A 187 -17.22 1.66 -14.97
C ASN A 187 -17.08 2.18 -13.54
N ARG A 188 -15.87 2.57 -13.11
CA ARG A 188 -15.58 3.05 -11.77
C ARG A 188 -14.59 4.20 -11.78
N GLU A 189 -14.71 5.06 -10.79
CA GLU A 189 -13.70 6.07 -10.52
C GLU A 189 -12.46 5.44 -9.90
N VAL A 190 -11.31 5.64 -10.55
CA VAL A 190 -10.01 5.22 -10.02
C VAL A 190 -9.06 6.42 -10.07
N LEU A 191 -8.83 6.99 -8.92
CA LEU A 191 -7.88 8.07 -8.72
C LEU A 191 -6.47 7.48 -8.62
N THR A 192 -5.54 7.97 -9.43
CA THR A 192 -4.13 7.62 -9.35
C THR A 192 -3.33 8.81 -8.88
N VAL A 193 -2.54 8.62 -7.83
CA VAL A 193 -1.65 9.65 -7.26
C VAL A 193 -0.22 9.15 -7.31
N GLU A 194 0.61 9.81 -8.10
CA GLU A 194 2.04 9.54 -8.17
C GLU A 194 2.74 10.12 -6.92
N SER A 195 3.69 9.37 -6.33
CA SER A 195 4.43 9.80 -5.15
C SER A 195 5.75 9.04 -4.96
N ASN A 196 6.68 9.67 -4.26
CA ASN A 196 7.93 9.05 -3.85
C ASN A 196 7.96 8.63 -2.37
N HIS A 197 6.88 8.71 -1.61
CA HIS A 197 6.91 8.55 -0.15
C HIS A 197 7.44 7.18 0.34
N GLU A 198 7.33 6.11 -0.46
CA GLU A 198 7.98 4.83 -0.13
C GLU A 198 9.52 4.93 -0.07
N HIS A 199 10.11 5.98 -0.64
CA HIS A 199 11.55 6.23 -0.60
C HIS A 199 12.06 6.46 0.82
N LEU A 200 11.23 6.97 1.73
CA LEU A 200 11.58 7.16 3.14
C LEU A 200 12.14 5.89 3.80
N ARG A 201 11.57 4.71 3.46
CA ARG A 201 12.12 3.44 3.96
C ARG A 201 13.52 3.15 3.40
N ARG A 202 13.76 3.45 2.13
CA ARG A 202 15.07 3.26 1.49
C ARG A 202 16.15 4.12 2.13
N LEU A 203 15.83 5.35 2.49
CA LEU A 203 16.74 6.25 3.24
C LEU A 203 17.11 5.69 4.62
N ARG A 204 16.33 4.75 5.14
CA ARG A 204 16.59 4.02 6.39
C ARG A 204 17.22 2.63 6.17
N GLY A 205 17.78 2.37 4.98
CA GLY A 205 18.40 1.08 4.64
C GLY A 205 17.42 -0.10 4.56
N LYS A 206 16.12 0.17 4.39
CA LYS A 206 15.08 -0.86 4.27
C LYS A 206 14.64 -1.03 2.80
N PRO A 207 14.13 -2.20 2.41
CA PRO A 207 13.55 -2.37 1.08
C PRO A 207 12.43 -1.37 0.79
N THR A 208 12.19 -1.07 -0.49
CA THR A 208 11.03 -0.29 -0.94
C THR A 208 9.73 -0.82 -0.33
N GLY A 209 8.88 0.07 0.13
CA GLY A 209 7.60 -0.24 0.77
C GLY A 209 7.18 0.85 1.76
N PHE A 210 6.03 0.67 2.37
CA PHE A 210 5.43 1.64 3.27
C PHE A 210 6.06 1.61 4.67
N SER A 211 6.12 2.76 5.32
CA SER A 211 6.73 2.94 6.66
C SER A 211 5.87 2.36 7.78
N THR A 212 4.56 2.52 7.67
CA THR A 212 3.55 1.91 8.55
C THR A 212 2.54 1.12 7.72
N ASP A 213 1.68 0.33 8.37
CA ASP A 213 0.66 -0.47 7.69
C ASP A 213 -0.34 0.38 6.89
N TYR A 214 -0.60 1.61 7.35
CA TYR A 214 -1.55 2.52 6.71
C TYR A 214 -0.90 3.63 5.88
N ALA A 215 0.42 3.70 5.80
CA ALA A 215 1.11 4.69 4.95
C ALA A 215 0.79 4.54 3.45
N ALA A 216 0.25 3.38 3.04
CA ALA A 216 -0.28 3.16 1.69
C ALA A 216 -1.42 4.10 1.31
N SER A 217 -2.13 4.69 2.29
CA SER A 217 -3.27 5.58 2.08
C SER A 217 -2.95 7.06 2.25
N VAL A 218 -1.71 7.45 2.47
CA VAL A 218 -1.37 8.86 2.75
C VAL A 218 -1.91 9.81 1.69
N HIS A 219 -1.91 9.41 0.42
CA HIS A 219 -2.51 10.19 -0.65
C HIS A 219 -4.02 10.41 -0.47
N LEU A 220 -4.76 9.42 0.05
CA LEU A 220 -6.19 9.56 0.37
C LEU A 220 -6.42 10.40 1.62
N VAL A 221 -5.54 10.31 2.62
CA VAL A 221 -5.60 11.18 3.80
C VAL A 221 -5.41 12.65 3.38
N LEU A 222 -4.43 12.95 2.54
CA LEU A 222 -4.17 14.29 2.03
C LEU A 222 -5.32 14.82 1.16
N LEU A 223 -6.05 13.94 0.49
CA LEU A 223 -7.19 14.28 -0.36
C LEU A 223 -8.54 14.21 0.36
N ALA A 224 -8.56 13.97 1.66
CA ALA A 224 -9.80 13.66 2.35
C ALA A 224 -10.83 14.80 2.32
N ASP A 225 -10.40 16.06 2.41
CA ASP A 225 -11.31 17.21 2.26
C ASP A 225 -11.70 17.44 0.81
N PHE A 226 -10.77 17.30 -0.13
CA PHE A 226 -11.03 17.43 -1.55
C PHE A 226 -12.07 16.42 -2.07
N LEU A 227 -12.04 15.19 -1.52
CA LEU A 227 -12.95 14.09 -1.89
C LEU A 227 -14.14 13.96 -0.94
N ASP A 228 -14.27 14.84 0.05
CA ASP A 228 -15.29 14.77 1.11
C ASP A 228 -15.35 13.40 1.77
N LEU A 229 -14.19 12.89 2.23
CA LEU A 229 -14.09 11.53 2.77
C LEU A 229 -14.61 11.43 4.21
N ARG A 230 -15.49 10.46 4.42
CA ARG A 230 -15.91 9.93 5.71
C ARG A 230 -14.93 8.89 6.25
N GLY A 231 -14.40 8.04 5.38
CA GLY A 231 -13.52 6.95 5.81
C GLY A 231 -12.67 6.36 4.71
N ILE A 232 -11.62 5.65 5.14
CA ILE A 232 -10.67 5.00 4.24
C ILE A 232 -10.64 3.50 4.55
N ALA A 233 -10.88 2.69 3.53
CA ALA A 233 -10.89 1.24 3.60
C ALA A 233 -9.55 0.63 3.17
N PHE A 234 -9.22 -0.55 3.75
CA PHE A 234 -7.98 -1.29 3.48
C PHE A 234 -8.27 -2.77 3.22
N GLY A 235 -7.64 -3.32 2.22
CA GLY A 235 -7.68 -4.74 1.90
C GLY A 235 -6.80 -5.58 2.82
N THR A 236 -7.10 -5.65 4.12
CA THR A 236 -6.31 -6.38 5.11
C THR A 236 -7.05 -7.65 5.54
N PRO A 237 -6.61 -8.87 5.11
CA PRO A 237 -7.27 -10.13 5.37
C PRO A 237 -6.96 -10.70 6.78
N ILE A 238 -7.64 -11.80 7.15
CA ILE A 238 -7.44 -12.59 8.39
C ILE A 238 -5.96 -12.83 8.68
N ASP A 239 -5.16 -13.11 7.66
CA ASP A 239 -3.73 -13.40 7.76
C ASP A 239 -2.92 -12.32 8.50
N ASN A 240 -3.41 -11.09 8.51
CA ASN A 240 -2.77 -9.96 9.17
C ASN A 240 -3.66 -9.33 10.27
N THR A 241 -4.87 -9.83 10.47
CA THR A 241 -5.82 -9.38 11.49
C THR A 241 -5.94 -10.40 12.60
N TRP A 242 -6.85 -11.35 12.48
CA TRP A 242 -7.13 -12.39 13.47
C TRP A 242 -6.03 -13.45 13.58
N LEU A 243 -5.19 -13.60 12.56
CA LEU A 243 -3.95 -14.39 12.67
C LEU A 243 -2.72 -13.48 12.71
N ALA A 244 -1.89 -13.62 13.73
CA ALA A 244 -0.63 -12.91 13.79
C ALA A 244 0.32 -13.46 12.72
N LYS A 245 0.57 -12.70 11.67
CA LYS A 245 1.42 -13.10 10.50
C LYS A 245 0.96 -14.40 9.82
N GLY A 246 -0.33 -14.72 9.90
CA GLY A 246 -0.87 -15.98 9.39
C GLY A 246 -0.42 -17.23 10.16
N LEU A 247 0.04 -17.10 11.41
CA LEU A 247 0.66 -18.19 12.16
C LEU A 247 -0.17 -18.67 13.35
N ASN A 248 -0.72 -17.77 14.13
CA ASN A 248 -1.49 -18.11 15.32
C ASN A 248 -2.64 -17.15 15.53
N PHE A 249 -3.70 -17.67 16.11
CA PHE A 249 -4.87 -16.86 16.45
C PHE A 249 -4.53 -15.77 17.46
N ARG A 250 -5.16 -14.63 17.26
CA ARG A 250 -5.24 -13.51 18.21
C ARG A 250 -6.60 -12.85 18.10
N ASP A 251 -7.15 -12.42 19.22
CA ASP A 251 -8.37 -11.61 19.21
C ASP A 251 -8.05 -10.20 18.66
N PHE A 252 -8.36 -10.00 17.39
CA PHE A 252 -8.06 -8.73 16.71
C PHE A 252 -8.92 -7.56 17.22
N SER A 253 -10.11 -7.85 17.78
CA SER A 253 -10.97 -6.82 18.39
C SER A 253 -10.31 -6.13 19.58
N LYS A 254 -9.40 -6.85 20.27
CA LYS A 254 -8.61 -6.35 21.41
C LYS A 254 -7.23 -5.82 21.01
N SER A 255 -6.96 -5.72 19.72
CA SER A 255 -5.65 -5.27 19.24
C SER A 255 -5.41 -3.80 19.60
N LYS A 256 -4.40 -3.55 20.46
CA LYS A 256 -3.96 -2.18 20.79
C LYS A 256 -3.49 -1.42 19.54
N HIS A 257 -2.92 -2.11 18.56
CA HIS A 257 -2.52 -1.52 17.30
C HIS A 257 -3.72 -1.04 16.46
N LEU A 258 -4.77 -1.87 16.37
CA LEU A 258 -6.01 -1.48 15.68
C LEU A 258 -6.67 -0.30 16.38
N GLN A 259 -6.82 -0.38 17.70
CA GLN A 259 -7.46 0.69 18.50
C GLN A 259 -6.69 2.01 18.33
N PHE A 260 -5.36 1.97 18.49
CA PHE A 260 -4.49 3.13 18.31
C PHE A 260 -4.73 3.82 16.96
N TRP A 261 -4.71 3.09 15.84
CA TRP A 261 -4.89 3.70 14.54
C TRP A 261 -6.33 4.14 14.27
N ARG A 262 -7.33 3.43 14.81
CA ARG A 262 -8.72 3.89 14.78
C ARG A 262 -8.89 5.24 15.47
N ASP A 263 -8.29 5.39 16.64
CA ASP A 263 -8.33 6.65 17.39
C ASP A 263 -7.65 7.76 16.61
N ARG A 264 -6.46 7.49 16.01
CA ARG A 264 -5.74 8.47 15.20
C ARG A 264 -6.49 8.91 13.94
N PHE A 265 -7.13 7.98 13.23
CA PHE A 265 -8.00 8.33 12.10
C PHE A 265 -9.23 9.11 12.57
N ALA A 266 -9.84 8.73 13.70
CA ALA A 266 -10.98 9.41 14.26
C ALA A 266 -10.65 10.86 14.72
N GLU A 267 -9.46 11.09 15.32
CA GLU A 267 -8.95 12.42 15.63
C GLU A 267 -8.87 13.31 14.36
N ALA A 268 -8.51 12.72 13.22
CA ALA A 268 -8.50 13.41 11.92
C ALA A 268 -9.88 13.41 11.22
N GLY A 269 -10.98 13.08 11.90
CA GLY A 269 -12.33 13.03 11.33
C GLY A 269 -12.49 11.97 10.24
N LEU A 270 -11.78 10.83 10.32
CA LEU A 270 -11.85 9.73 9.37
C LEU A 270 -12.17 8.41 10.05
N GLU A 271 -12.88 7.53 9.35
CA GLU A 271 -13.09 6.15 9.76
C GLU A 271 -12.03 5.23 9.14
N LEU A 272 -11.42 4.37 9.96
CA LEU A 272 -10.51 3.32 9.51
C LEU A 272 -11.29 2.03 9.29
N ILE A 273 -11.38 1.54 8.06
CA ILE A 273 -12.28 0.46 7.66
C ILE A 273 -11.47 -0.74 7.11
N HIS A 274 -11.80 -1.94 7.60
CA HIS A 274 -11.19 -3.19 7.13
C HIS A 274 -12.28 -4.14 6.60
N PRO A 275 -12.81 -3.95 5.37
CA PRO A 275 -13.98 -4.66 4.86
C PRO A 275 -13.73 -6.15 4.62
N ILE A 276 -12.48 -6.60 4.65
CA ILE A 276 -12.09 -8.01 4.48
C ILE A 276 -11.36 -8.58 5.71
N ASN A 277 -11.45 -7.92 6.88
CA ASN A 277 -10.78 -8.43 8.08
C ASN A 277 -11.24 -9.84 8.48
N MET A 278 -12.45 -10.23 8.08
CA MET A 278 -13.08 -11.51 8.39
C MET A 278 -12.86 -12.58 7.32
N ILE A 279 -12.11 -12.30 6.26
CA ILE A 279 -11.81 -13.30 5.23
C ILE A 279 -10.31 -13.49 5.06
N SER A 280 -9.90 -14.72 4.74
CA SER A 280 -8.51 -15.06 4.45
C SER A 280 -8.10 -14.61 3.05
N GLU A 281 -6.81 -14.68 2.74
CA GLU A 281 -6.32 -14.52 1.37
C GLU A 281 -6.97 -15.52 0.40
N ALA A 282 -7.36 -16.74 0.86
CA ALA A 282 -8.08 -17.74 0.07
C ALA A 282 -9.53 -17.29 -0.20
N GLY A 283 -10.22 -16.80 0.83
CA GLY A 283 -11.56 -16.23 0.66
C GLY A 283 -11.57 -15.03 -0.28
N ALA A 284 -10.57 -14.15 -0.15
CA ALA A 284 -10.39 -13.01 -1.07
C ALA A 284 -10.18 -13.49 -2.53
N MET A 285 -9.39 -14.55 -2.75
CA MET A 285 -9.22 -15.14 -4.09
C MET A 285 -10.53 -15.72 -4.63
N LYS A 286 -11.35 -16.32 -3.80
CA LYS A 286 -12.63 -16.88 -4.21
C LYS A 286 -13.58 -15.78 -4.70
N ILE A 287 -13.68 -14.66 -3.96
CA ILE A 287 -14.44 -13.49 -4.39
C ILE A 287 -13.94 -12.98 -5.74
N CYS A 288 -12.61 -12.81 -5.90
CA CYS A 288 -12.03 -12.33 -7.15
C CYS A 288 -12.24 -13.30 -8.31
N LYS A 289 -12.20 -14.62 -8.07
CA LYS A 289 -12.37 -15.65 -9.10
C LYS A 289 -13.77 -15.62 -9.72
N GLU A 290 -14.77 -15.23 -8.95
CA GLU A 290 -16.16 -15.10 -9.40
C GLU A 290 -16.45 -13.72 -10.04
N SER A 291 -15.47 -12.84 -10.08
CA SER A 291 -15.62 -11.46 -10.59
C SER A 291 -15.20 -11.36 -12.06
N SER A 292 -15.86 -10.46 -12.81
CA SER A 292 -15.59 -10.23 -14.25
C SER A 292 -14.18 -9.68 -14.53
N PHE A 293 -13.49 -9.17 -13.53
CA PHE A 293 -12.14 -8.60 -13.66
C PHE A 293 -11.01 -9.61 -13.40
N ILE A 294 -11.30 -10.89 -13.13
CA ILE A 294 -10.28 -11.88 -12.74
C ILE A 294 -9.12 -11.98 -13.75
N ASP A 295 -9.40 -11.86 -15.04
CA ASP A 295 -8.39 -11.94 -16.09
C ASP A 295 -7.47 -10.73 -16.15
N PHE A 296 -7.88 -9.60 -15.58
CA PHE A 296 -7.11 -8.36 -15.50
C PHE A 296 -6.29 -8.25 -14.22
N MET A 297 -6.77 -8.87 -13.14
CA MET A 297 -6.13 -8.79 -11.81
C MET A 297 -4.87 -9.65 -11.74
N ASN A 298 -3.78 -9.07 -11.27
CA ASN A 298 -2.55 -9.81 -10.97
C ASN A 298 -1.75 -9.12 -9.86
N SER A 299 -1.57 -9.81 -8.74
CA SER A 299 -0.89 -9.26 -7.55
C SER A 299 0.63 -9.14 -7.68
N CYS A 300 1.25 -9.63 -8.76
CA CYS A 300 2.69 -9.57 -8.95
C CYS A 300 3.14 -8.16 -9.36
N MET A 301 4.03 -7.57 -8.57
CA MET A 301 4.62 -6.24 -8.83
C MET A 301 5.91 -6.31 -9.67
N ARG A 302 6.18 -7.43 -10.34
CA ARG A 302 7.34 -7.65 -11.23
C ARG A 302 6.88 -8.31 -12.53
N GLY A 303 5.63 -8.13 -12.87
CA GLY A 303 5.02 -8.64 -14.09
C GLY A 303 5.24 -7.70 -15.28
N ASN A 304 4.55 -7.98 -16.37
CA ASN A 304 4.65 -7.24 -17.63
C ASN A 304 3.29 -6.76 -18.16
N GLY A 305 2.33 -6.52 -17.28
CA GLY A 305 0.96 -6.13 -17.63
C GLY A 305 0.06 -7.28 -18.12
N VAL A 306 0.63 -8.42 -18.50
CA VAL A 306 -0.12 -9.60 -18.95
C VAL A 306 -0.05 -10.74 -17.93
N LYS A 307 1.14 -11.02 -17.43
CA LYS A 307 1.40 -12.11 -16.49
C LYS A 307 2.33 -11.69 -15.36
N GLY A 308 2.30 -12.44 -14.26
CA GLY A 308 3.26 -12.30 -13.17
C GLY A 308 4.66 -12.77 -13.57
N CYS A 309 5.68 -12.42 -12.78
CA CYS A 309 7.05 -12.86 -13.04
C CYS A 309 7.27 -14.38 -12.88
N GLY A 310 6.33 -15.10 -12.25
CA GLY A 310 6.41 -16.53 -11.97
C GLY A 310 7.40 -16.95 -10.89
N LYS A 311 8.24 -16.04 -10.38
CA LYS A 311 9.39 -16.37 -9.53
C LYS A 311 9.32 -15.80 -8.11
N CYS A 312 8.38 -14.89 -7.83
CA CYS A 312 8.23 -14.27 -6.50
C CYS A 312 7.20 -15.00 -5.64
N TRP A 313 7.27 -14.77 -4.33
CA TRP A 313 6.35 -15.37 -3.37
C TRP A 313 4.88 -14.99 -3.65
N LYS A 314 4.58 -13.80 -4.20
CA LYS A 314 3.22 -13.43 -4.62
C LYS A 314 2.72 -14.29 -5.78
N CYS A 315 3.60 -14.70 -6.70
CA CYS A 315 3.23 -15.65 -7.76
C CYS A 315 2.90 -17.02 -7.19
N PHE A 316 3.63 -17.49 -6.17
CA PHE A 316 3.28 -18.71 -5.46
C PHE A 316 1.93 -18.57 -4.71
N HIS A 317 1.80 -17.54 -3.87
CA HIS A 317 0.66 -17.35 -2.98
C HIS A 317 -0.65 -17.01 -3.70
N LYS A 318 -0.60 -16.13 -4.70
CA LYS A 318 -1.79 -15.55 -5.33
C LYS A 318 -2.04 -16.13 -6.72
N ASN A 319 -1.00 -16.31 -7.52
CA ASN A 319 -1.17 -16.81 -8.89
C ASN A 319 -1.25 -18.34 -8.97
N GLY A 320 -0.47 -19.06 -8.15
CA GLY A 320 -0.48 -20.52 -8.13
C GLY A 320 -1.85 -21.11 -7.88
N PRO A 321 -2.57 -20.78 -6.79
CA PRO A 321 -3.91 -21.27 -6.52
C PRO A 321 -4.96 -20.87 -7.56
N LEU A 322 -4.70 -19.79 -8.33
CA LEU A 322 -5.54 -19.41 -9.48
C LEU A 322 -5.18 -20.17 -10.77
N GLY A 323 -4.31 -21.18 -10.71
CA GLY A 323 -3.87 -21.94 -11.88
C GLY A 323 -2.90 -21.19 -12.80
N ARG A 324 -2.33 -20.05 -12.36
CA ARG A 324 -1.40 -19.26 -13.15
C ARG A 324 0.03 -19.73 -12.94
N GLN A 325 0.90 -19.42 -13.89
CA GLN A 325 2.30 -19.86 -13.90
C GLN A 325 3.09 -19.39 -12.68
N TYR A 326 3.80 -20.31 -12.05
CA TYR A 326 4.83 -20.07 -11.03
C TYR A 326 5.93 -21.14 -11.12
N ASP A 327 7.12 -20.80 -10.63
CA ASP A 327 8.27 -21.71 -10.59
C ASP A 327 8.66 -21.96 -9.13
N VAL A 328 8.26 -23.10 -8.59
CA VAL A 328 8.55 -23.50 -7.21
C VAL A 328 10.04 -23.66 -6.92
N LYS A 329 10.86 -23.89 -7.95
CA LYS A 329 12.33 -24.02 -7.83
C LYS A 329 13.03 -22.65 -7.82
N SER A 330 12.31 -21.56 -8.12
CA SER A 330 12.90 -20.23 -8.06
C SER A 330 13.43 -19.93 -6.64
N ARG A 331 14.57 -19.23 -6.59
CA ARG A 331 15.27 -18.95 -5.32
C ARG A 331 14.35 -18.29 -4.26
N GLU A 332 13.49 -17.37 -4.68
CA GLU A 332 12.62 -16.63 -3.75
C GLU A 332 11.53 -17.54 -3.18
N ILE A 333 10.83 -18.32 -4.02
CA ILE A 333 9.78 -19.24 -3.56
C ILE A 333 10.37 -20.35 -2.71
N TYR A 334 11.49 -20.94 -3.15
CA TYR A 334 12.19 -21.97 -2.38
C TYR A 334 12.60 -21.47 -1.00
N SER A 335 13.23 -20.28 -0.91
CA SER A 335 13.64 -19.69 0.36
C SER A 335 12.45 -19.37 1.26
N PHE A 336 11.33 -18.93 0.66
CA PHE A 336 10.09 -18.67 1.37
C PHE A 336 9.53 -19.93 2.04
N LEU A 337 9.46 -21.04 1.29
CA LEU A 337 8.95 -22.31 1.81
C LEU A 337 9.85 -22.99 2.85
N LYS A 338 11.16 -22.72 2.82
CA LYS A 338 12.14 -23.27 3.76
C LYS A 338 12.28 -22.45 5.05
N LYS A 339 11.88 -21.17 5.03
CA LYS A 339 12.05 -20.30 6.19
C LYS A 339 11.05 -20.65 7.30
N ARG A 340 11.54 -20.66 8.57
CA ARG A 340 10.71 -20.82 9.77
C ARG A 340 10.85 -19.57 10.66
N PRO A 341 9.79 -19.13 11.29
CA PRO A 341 8.39 -19.53 11.05
C PRO A 341 7.96 -19.21 9.60
N LEU A 342 7.04 -20.01 9.08
CA LEU A 342 6.55 -19.87 7.69
C LEU A 342 5.78 -18.54 7.54
N ARG A 343 6.20 -17.70 6.61
CA ARG A 343 5.55 -16.40 6.38
C ARG A 343 4.16 -16.61 5.79
N SER A 344 3.14 -15.88 6.28
CA SER A 344 1.73 -16.06 5.93
C SER A 344 1.33 -17.55 6.01
N GLY A 345 1.66 -18.17 7.17
CA GLY A 345 1.75 -19.62 7.31
C GLY A 345 0.50 -20.38 6.88
N MET A 346 -0.67 -19.99 7.38
CA MET A 346 -1.92 -20.70 7.06
C MET A 346 -2.25 -20.64 5.56
N HIS A 347 -2.08 -19.47 4.95
CA HIS A 347 -2.32 -19.33 3.51
C HIS A 347 -1.28 -20.12 2.68
N ALA A 348 -0.01 -20.15 3.09
CA ALA A 348 1.01 -20.95 2.41
C ALA A 348 0.71 -22.45 2.48
N ILE A 349 0.21 -22.94 3.61
CA ILE A 349 -0.22 -24.34 3.78
C ILE A 349 -1.42 -24.64 2.86
N TRP A 350 -2.44 -23.81 2.91
CA TRP A 350 -3.62 -23.94 2.04
C TRP A 350 -3.23 -23.92 0.55
N ALA A 351 -2.42 -22.96 0.13
CA ALA A 351 -1.95 -22.83 -1.25
C ALA A 351 -1.18 -24.09 -1.70
N THR A 352 -0.30 -24.60 -0.84
CA THR A 352 0.46 -25.85 -1.09
C THR A 352 -0.46 -27.05 -1.27
N LYS A 353 -1.54 -27.14 -0.47
CA LYS A 353 -2.56 -28.18 -0.60
C LYS A 353 -3.34 -28.09 -1.91
N VAL A 354 -3.85 -26.89 -2.21
CA VAL A 354 -4.65 -26.64 -3.44
C VAL A 354 -3.84 -26.91 -4.71
N MET A 355 -2.55 -26.58 -4.70
CA MET A 355 -1.64 -26.82 -5.83
C MET A 355 -1.09 -28.25 -5.88
N ASN A 356 -1.48 -29.13 -4.95
CA ASN A 356 -1.03 -30.52 -4.84
C ASN A 356 0.51 -30.70 -4.73
N ILE A 357 1.15 -29.85 -3.95
CA ILE A 357 2.60 -29.87 -3.69
C ILE A 357 2.93 -29.98 -2.20
N LYS A 358 2.11 -30.74 -1.45
CA LYS A 358 2.22 -30.95 0.01
C LYS A 358 3.63 -31.35 0.47
N HIS A 359 4.35 -32.15 -0.34
CA HIS A 359 5.72 -32.62 -0.06
C HIS A 359 6.74 -31.50 0.17
N LEU A 360 6.41 -30.25 -0.17
CA LEU A 360 7.29 -29.09 0.06
C LEU A 360 7.21 -28.57 1.49
N LEU A 361 6.19 -28.93 2.25
CA LEU A 361 5.97 -28.52 3.63
C LEU A 361 5.73 -29.73 4.57
N PRO A 362 6.71 -30.67 4.67
CA PRO A 362 6.54 -31.89 5.47
C PRO A 362 6.28 -31.59 6.95
N ASP A 363 6.84 -30.52 7.50
CA ASP A 363 6.65 -30.11 8.91
C ASP A 363 5.19 -29.77 9.25
N TYR A 364 4.32 -29.59 8.24
CA TYR A 364 2.90 -29.25 8.40
C TYR A 364 1.97 -30.36 7.87
N GLU A 365 2.45 -31.60 7.75
CA GLU A 365 1.71 -32.73 7.16
C GLU A 365 0.33 -32.94 7.82
N SER A 366 0.27 -32.91 9.15
CA SER A 366 -0.99 -33.08 9.89
C SER A 366 -2.05 -32.05 9.54
N ILE A 367 -1.63 -30.79 9.30
CA ILE A 367 -2.54 -29.71 8.91
C ILE A 367 -2.90 -29.85 7.43
N LEU A 368 -1.92 -30.19 6.58
CA LEU A 368 -2.14 -30.41 5.15
C LEU A 368 -3.12 -31.55 4.87
N ASP A 369 -3.18 -32.55 5.75
CA ASP A 369 -4.13 -33.68 5.63
C ASP A 369 -5.49 -33.37 6.22
N SER A 370 -5.63 -32.37 7.09
CA SER A 370 -6.92 -31.94 7.62
C SER A 370 -7.78 -31.24 6.55
N ASP A 371 -9.08 -31.08 6.82
CA ASP A 371 -9.93 -30.23 5.97
C ASP A 371 -9.59 -28.78 6.14
N LEU A 372 -9.21 -28.11 5.07
CA LEU A 372 -8.92 -26.67 5.00
C LEU A 372 -10.04 -25.85 4.32
N GLY A 373 -11.19 -26.43 4.06
CA GLY A 373 -12.33 -25.74 3.44
C GLY A 373 -12.81 -24.52 4.23
N TRP A 374 -12.62 -24.53 5.54
CA TRP A 374 -12.93 -23.39 6.41
C TRP A 374 -12.09 -22.15 6.07
N TRP A 375 -10.90 -22.30 5.51
CA TRP A 375 -10.02 -21.20 5.13
C TRP A 375 -10.58 -20.35 3.96
N GLU A 376 -11.52 -20.90 3.21
CA GLU A 376 -12.25 -20.20 2.15
C GLU A 376 -13.58 -19.59 2.63
N GLN A 377 -13.87 -19.68 3.92
CA GLN A 377 -15.08 -19.14 4.55
C GLN A 377 -14.79 -17.81 5.25
N TYR A 378 -15.84 -17.05 5.63
CA TYR A 378 -15.64 -15.86 6.43
C TYR A 378 -15.86 -16.12 7.92
N TYR A 379 -15.13 -15.40 8.75
CA TYR A 379 -15.20 -15.46 10.21
C TYR A 379 -16.23 -14.44 10.75
N PRO A 380 -17.44 -14.86 11.18
CA PRO A 380 -18.53 -13.95 11.53
C PRO A 380 -18.19 -12.90 12.57
N PRO A 381 -17.40 -13.17 13.63
CA PRO A 381 -17.07 -12.14 14.61
C PRO A 381 -16.32 -10.92 14.03
N GLY A 382 -15.68 -11.06 12.88
CA GLY A 382 -15.01 -9.95 12.21
C GLY A 382 -15.96 -8.87 11.66
N LEU A 383 -17.24 -9.20 11.45
CA LEU A 383 -18.28 -8.23 11.05
C LEU A 383 -18.49 -7.14 12.08
N GLU A 384 -18.29 -7.44 13.38
CA GLU A 384 -18.43 -6.45 14.46
C GLU A 384 -17.41 -5.31 14.37
N LEU A 385 -16.32 -5.52 13.62
CA LEU A 385 -15.30 -4.49 13.39
C LEU A 385 -15.61 -3.57 12.20
N ILE A 386 -16.66 -3.86 11.44
CA ILE A 386 -17.14 -3.00 10.37
C ILE A 386 -18.02 -1.89 10.97
N PRO A 387 -17.88 -0.62 10.53
CA PRO A 387 -18.80 0.45 10.93
C PRO A 387 -20.25 0.04 10.73
N SER A 388 -21.12 0.42 11.68
CA SER A 388 -22.53 -0.01 11.72
C SER A 388 -23.26 0.26 10.39
N GLU A 389 -22.97 1.41 9.77
CA GLU A 389 -23.62 1.85 8.53
C GLU A 389 -23.23 0.99 7.30
N LEU A 390 -22.05 0.38 7.34
CA LEU A 390 -21.57 -0.48 6.25
C LEU A 390 -21.78 -1.98 6.52
N ARG A 391 -22.04 -2.37 7.77
CA ARG A 391 -22.02 -3.77 8.20
C ARG A 391 -23.00 -4.64 7.41
N GLU A 392 -24.24 -4.20 7.32
CA GLU A 392 -25.27 -4.94 6.59
C GLU A 392 -24.93 -5.08 5.10
N HIS A 393 -24.44 -4.00 4.48
CA HIS A 393 -24.01 -4.04 3.08
C HIS A 393 -22.87 -5.05 2.88
N VAL A 394 -21.82 -4.98 3.68
CA VAL A 394 -20.66 -5.88 3.60
C VAL A 394 -21.08 -7.33 3.85
N GLU A 395 -21.92 -7.60 4.84
CA GLU A 395 -22.42 -8.95 5.13
C GLU A 395 -23.25 -9.52 3.98
N ASN A 396 -24.15 -8.72 3.40
CA ASN A 396 -24.98 -9.13 2.28
C ASN A 396 -24.13 -9.45 1.03
N LYS A 397 -23.09 -8.64 0.77
CA LYS A 397 -22.13 -8.93 -0.31
C LYS A 397 -21.30 -10.19 -0.02
N LEU A 398 -20.79 -10.36 1.21
CA LEU A 398 -20.06 -11.58 1.62
C LEU A 398 -20.85 -12.86 1.38
N LYS A 399 -22.12 -12.89 1.77
CA LYS A 399 -22.99 -14.07 1.61
C LYS A 399 -23.22 -14.49 0.16
N GLN A 400 -22.99 -13.60 -0.80
CA GLN A 400 -23.05 -13.94 -2.23
C GLN A 400 -21.88 -14.83 -2.66
N TYR A 401 -20.72 -14.72 -2.00
CA TYR A 401 -19.48 -15.38 -2.39
C TYR A 401 -19.05 -16.48 -1.42
N LEU A 402 -19.25 -16.27 -0.12
CA LEU A 402 -18.66 -17.09 0.93
C LEU A 402 -19.70 -17.57 1.93
N LYS A 403 -19.47 -18.76 2.49
CA LYS A 403 -20.22 -19.27 3.63
C LYS A 403 -19.59 -18.80 4.94
N PRO A 404 -20.35 -18.64 6.03
CA PRO A 404 -19.78 -18.42 7.35
C PRO A 404 -18.99 -19.65 7.82
N MET A 405 -17.97 -19.45 8.62
CA MET A 405 -17.30 -20.52 9.35
C MET A 405 -18.27 -21.14 10.38
N ASN A 406 -18.18 -22.45 10.54
CA ASN A 406 -18.95 -23.16 11.56
C ASN A 406 -18.32 -23.04 12.93
N THR A 407 -19.13 -22.98 13.98
CA THR A 407 -18.70 -23.10 15.39
C THR A 407 -18.53 -24.56 15.79
N PRO A 408 -17.53 -24.91 16.64
CA PRO A 408 -16.44 -24.04 17.10
C PRO A 408 -15.51 -23.65 15.96
N TYR A 409 -15.02 -22.40 15.98
CA TYR A 409 -14.18 -21.90 14.90
C TYR A 409 -12.77 -22.53 14.93
N VAL A 410 -12.46 -23.35 13.93
CA VAL A 410 -11.15 -24.00 13.80
C VAL A 410 -10.02 -22.98 13.77
N MET A 411 -10.25 -21.80 13.19
CA MET A 411 -9.29 -20.72 13.13
C MET A 411 -8.76 -20.29 14.52
N GLU A 412 -9.59 -20.35 15.56
CA GLU A 412 -9.22 -19.92 16.92
C GLU A 412 -8.23 -20.90 17.59
N THR A 413 -8.07 -22.10 17.06
CA THR A 413 -7.13 -23.10 17.55
C THR A 413 -5.81 -23.12 16.81
N ILE A 414 -5.67 -22.30 15.75
CA ILE A 414 -4.47 -22.33 14.91
C ILE A 414 -3.24 -21.81 15.68
N ASN A 415 -2.22 -22.64 15.72
CA ASN A 415 -0.86 -22.30 16.11
C ASN A 415 0.11 -23.06 15.19
N LEU A 416 0.82 -22.32 14.34
CA LEU A 416 1.77 -22.85 13.36
C LEU A 416 3.23 -22.67 13.78
N TYR A 417 3.48 -22.27 15.01
CA TYR A 417 4.84 -22.33 15.54
C TYR A 417 5.20 -23.80 15.79
N LEU A 418 6.27 -24.25 15.14
CA LEU A 418 6.85 -25.57 15.40
C LEU A 418 7.56 -25.52 16.75
N GLU A 419 7.35 -26.51 17.57
CA GLU A 419 8.03 -26.72 18.85
C GLU A 419 9.52 -27.01 18.66
#